data_a258b3e110ef4caf81548ae1dd61c080
#
_entry.id   a258b3e110ef4caf81548ae1dd61c080
#
_cell.length_a   1.000
_cell.length_b   1.000
_cell.length_c   1.000
_cell.angle_alpha   90.00
_cell.angle_beta   90.00
_cell.angle_gamma   90.00
#
_symmetry.space_group_name_H-M   'P 1'
#
loop_
_entity.id
_entity.type
_entity.pdbx_description
1 polymer ?
#
loop_
_entity_poly.entity_id
_entity_poly.type
_entity_poly.pdbx_seq_one_letter_code
_entity_poly.pdbx_strand_id
1 'polypeptide(L)'
;MTHSTPDIVVLRKNTEGLSTRAYADTLSETLPEHDVRHASTPAEERRLLKQAPVATGVSIDEGLLTRANELQLFVAASSGCNHLPVEAMNDQGVLLANAAGIHAPGIAEQALGYVLTFARGLHTGYQRKANNEWRHYEADELTGSTVTVVGLGAIGTEFVKRLEGMGVDTIGVRYTPETGGPTDEVVGFDEGSVHDALARTDYLVLSTPLSDTTRELIGEAELNTLSPSAYVINVSRGAIVDTDALLAAIQKEDIAGAAMDVTDPEPLPPDHPFWQMGNVLITPHMGGHTPRHWDRLADIVATNVRRLEAGQTDELRNQVNDPIETETATPFSPGADDA
;
A
#
# COMPACT_ATOMS: atom_id res chain seq x y z
N MET A 1 43.77 2.77 3.54
CA MET A 1 42.52 1.97 3.61
C MET A 1 41.90 2.10 2.23
N THR A 2 42.03 1.09 1.40
CA THR A 2 41.36 1.02 0.11
C THR A 2 39.85 0.87 0.45
N HIS A 3 39.07 1.91 0.16
CA HIS A 3 37.63 1.82 0.27
C HIS A 3 37.17 0.92 -0.88
N SER A 4 36.68 -0.28 -0.55
CA SER A 4 35.97 -1.11 -1.52
C SER A 4 34.81 -0.31 -2.15
N THR A 5 34.55 -0.57 -3.41
CA THR A 5 33.39 -0.02 -4.10
C THR A 5 32.12 -0.60 -3.48
N PRO A 6 31.10 0.19 -3.07
CA PRO A 6 29.88 -0.38 -2.54
C PRO A 6 29.06 -1.03 -3.64
N ASP A 7 28.51 -2.20 -3.36
CA ASP A 7 27.57 -2.86 -4.27
C ASP A 7 26.18 -2.21 -4.17
N ILE A 8 25.76 -1.84 -2.96
CA ILE A 8 24.44 -1.27 -2.69
C ILE A 8 24.58 -0.06 -1.78
N VAL A 9 23.92 1.05 -2.14
CA VAL A 9 23.88 2.28 -1.33
C VAL A 9 22.46 2.55 -0.83
N VAL A 10 22.32 2.61 0.50
CA VAL A 10 21.10 3.09 1.16
C VAL A 10 21.19 4.59 1.37
N LEU A 11 20.25 5.35 0.79
CA LEU A 11 20.22 6.81 0.89
C LEU A 11 19.72 7.27 2.25
N ARG A 12 20.11 8.52 2.65
CA ARG A 12 19.98 9.04 4.02
C ARG A 12 18.59 9.47 4.47
N LYS A 13 17.67 9.78 3.54
CA LYS A 13 16.34 10.30 3.93
C LYS A 13 15.51 9.22 4.60
N ASN A 14 15.14 9.47 5.87
CA ASN A 14 14.21 8.62 6.62
C ASN A 14 12.78 8.71 6.05
N THR A 15 11.96 7.70 6.29
CA THR A 15 10.53 7.69 6.01
C THR A 15 9.75 7.38 7.29
N GLU A 16 8.69 8.12 7.55
CA GLU A 16 7.74 7.86 8.64
C GLU A 16 8.39 7.60 10.03
N GLY A 17 9.50 8.28 10.30
CA GLY A 17 10.28 8.07 11.53
C GLY A 17 11.16 6.81 11.56
N LEU A 18 11.14 6.00 10.51
CA LEU A 18 11.97 4.80 10.39
C LEU A 18 13.40 5.15 9.96
N SER A 19 14.39 4.58 10.65
CA SER A 19 15.82 4.84 10.42
C SER A 19 16.34 4.12 9.17
N THR A 20 16.90 4.86 8.21
CA THR A 20 17.59 4.30 7.04
C THR A 20 18.88 3.56 7.40
N ARG A 21 19.48 3.85 8.57
CA ARG A 21 20.61 3.06 9.08
C ARG A 21 20.16 1.66 9.48
N ALA A 22 19.04 1.55 10.23
CA ALA A 22 18.46 0.24 10.55
C ALA A 22 18.09 -0.55 9.28
N TYR A 23 17.61 0.15 8.24
CA TYR A 23 17.38 -0.46 6.94
C TYR A 23 18.65 -1.01 6.30
N ALA A 24 19.74 -0.26 6.32
CA ALA A 24 21.03 -0.73 5.79
C ALA A 24 21.55 -1.95 6.55
N ASP A 25 21.36 -1.99 7.87
CA ASP A 25 21.71 -3.15 8.70
C ASP A 25 20.86 -4.37 8.30
N THR A 26 19.54 -4.24 8.19
CA THR A 26 18.62 -5.29 7.70
C THR A 26 19.00 -5.78 6.30
N LEU A 27 19.33 -4.86 5.39
CA LEU A 27 19.71 -5.20 4.02
C LEU A 27 21.05 -5.96 3.98
N SER A 28 22.03 -5.58 4.82
CA SER A 28 23.31 -6.29 4.97
C SER A 28 23.12 -7.71 5.50
N GLU A 29 22.15 -7.92 6.41
CA GLU A 29 21.80 -9.25 6.88
C GLU A 29 21.11 -10.11 5.81
N THR A 30 20.31 -9.47 4.93
CA THR A 30 19.58 -10.13 3.86
C THR A 30 20.46 -10.49 2.66
N LEU A 31 21.51 -9.70 2.42
CA LEU A 31 22.50 -9.85 1.33
C LEU A 31 23.93 -9.84 1.90
N PRO A 32 24.32 -10.88 2.66
CA PRO A 32 25.62 -10.90 3.35
C PRO A 32 26.83 -10.96 2.39
N GLU A 33 26.61 -11.34 1.15
CA GLU A 33 27.61 -11.39 0.08
C GLU A 33 27.93 -10.02 -0.55
N HIS A 34 27.13 -8.97 -0.24
CA HIS A 34 27.25 -7.63 -0.84
C HIS A 34 27.77 -6.59 0.15
N ASP A 35 28.54 -5.63 -0.34
CA ASP A 35 28.97 -4.45 0.42
C ASP A 35 27.84 -3.40 0.44
N VAL A 36 27.00 -3.45 1.47
CA VAL A 36 25.90 -2.49 1.69
C VAL A 36 26.40 -1.30 2.48
N ARG A 37 26.28 -0.08 1.95
CA ARG A 37 26.68 1.16 2.59
C ARG A 37 25.53 2.11 2.84
N HIS A 38 25.42 2.60 4.06
CA HIS A 38 24.51 3.69 4.41
C HIS A 38 25.19 5.04 4.20
N ALA A 39 24.61 5.90 3.38
CA ALA A 39 25.03 7.28 3.22
C ALA A 39 24.38 8.16 4.29
N SER A 40 25.15 8.68 5.23
CA SER A 40 24.63 9.50 6.35
C SER A 40 24.59 11.00 6.02
N THR A 41 25.30 11.43 4.98
CA THR A 41 25.39 12.84 4.59
C THR A 41 25.24 13.03 3.08
N PRO A 42 24.85 14.25 2.61
CA PRO A 42 24.81 14.54 1.17
C PRO A 42 26.17 14.36 0.46
N ALA A 43 27.25 14.52 1.17
CA ALA A 43 28.61 14.32 0.62
C ALA A 43 28.89 12.83 0.42
N GLU A 44 28.46 11.98 1.36
CA GLU A 44 28.57 10.54 1.25
C GLU A 44 27.66 10.00 0.14
N GLU A 45 26.40 10.46 0.01
CA GLU A 45 25.53 10.10 -1.11
C GLU A 45 26.24 10.35 -2.45
N ARG A 46 26.74 11.57 -2.65
CA ARG A 46 27.47 11.92 -3.89
C ARG A 46 28.73 11.09 -4.12
N ARG A 47 29.41 10.68 -3.06
CA ARG A 47 30.64 9.89 -3.17
C ARG A 47 30.35 8.43 -3.47
N LEU A 48 29.42 7.82 -2.73
CA LEU A 48 29.12 6.40 -2.82
C LEU A 48 28.40 6.05 -4.12
N LEU A 49 27.41 6.86 -4.53
CA LEU A 49 26.63 6.63 -5.75
C LEU A 49 27.43 6.71 -7.06
N LYS A 50 28.62 7.29 -7.04
CA LYS A 50 29.44 7.34 -8.27
C LYS A 50 29.84 5.97 -8.81
N GLN A 51 29.87 4.97 -7.94
CA GLN A 51 30.42 3.64 -8.25
C GLN A 51 29.44 2.50 -7.87
N ALA A 52 28.30 2.84 -7.26
CA ALA A 52 27.35 1.84 -6.81
C ALA A 52 26.39 1.47 -7.95
N PRO A 53 26.30 0.19 -8.31
CA PRO A 53 25.35 -0.28 -9.32
C PRO A 53 23.91 -0.32 -8.80
N VAL A 54 23.70 -0.39 -7.49
CA VAL A 54 22.37 -0.41 -6.88
C VAL A 54 22.25 0.65 -5.80
N ALA A 55 21.09 1.33 -5.79
CA ALA A 55 20.76 2.26 -4.72
C ALA A 55 19.30 2.07 -4.28
N THR A 56 19.01 2.38 -3.03
CA THR A 56 17.68 2.34 -2.46
C THR A 56 17.44 3.49 -1.50
N GLY A 57 16.20 3.99 -1.44
CA GLY A 57 15.85 5.11 -0.57
C GLY A 57 14.54 5.76 -0.96
N VAL A 58 14.12 6.77 -0.19
CA VAL A 58 12.85 7.48 -0.40
C VAL A 58 12.89 8.32 -1.68
N SER A 59 14.01 8.98 -1.96
CA SER A 59 14.12 9.85 -3.14
C SER A 59 15.57 10.00 -3.59
N ILE A 60 15.74 10.19 -4.88
CA ILE A 60 16.97 10.63 -5.53
C ILE A 60 16.60 11.82 -6.43
N ASP A 61 17.37 12.89 -6.41
CA ASP A 61 17.16 14.02 -7.30
C ASP A 61 18.01 13.89 -8.57
N GLU A 62 17.66 14.65 -9.63
CA GLU A 62 18.39 14.62 -10.90
C GLU A 62 19.88 14.96 -10.77
N GLY A 63 20.22 15.88 -9.86
CA GLY A 63 21.61 16.28 -9.64
C GLY A 63 22.45 15.18 -8.99
N LEU A 64 21.84 14.32 -8.21
CA LEU A 64 22.44 13.13 -7.62
C LEU A 64 22.49 11.99 -8.64
N LEU A 65 21.38 11.76 -9.38
CA LEU A 65 21.26 10.76 -10.44
C LEU A 65 22.31 10.96 -11.54
N THR A 66 22.49 12.20 -12.03
CA THR A 66 23.49 12.54 -13.06
C THR A 66 24.94 12.20 -12.64
N ARG A 67 25.19 12.01 -11.33
CA ARG A 67 26.51 11.66 -10.79
C ARG A 67 26.68 10.16 -10.51
N ALA A 68 25.60 9.41 -10.60
CA ALA A 68 25.55 7.98 -10.33
C ALA A 68 25.83 7.19 -11.64
N ASN A 69 27.06 7.30 -12.15
CA ASN A 69 27.43 6.81 -13.48
C ASN A 69 27.34 5.29 -13.65
N GLU A 70 27.43 4.54 -12.55
CA GLU A 70 27.39 3.07 -12.55
C GLU A 70 26.03 2.52 -12.10
N LEU A 71 25.07 3.43 -11.80
CA LEU A 71 23.77 3.02 -11.26
C LEU A 71 22.96 2.29 -12.34
N GLN A 72 22.57 1.06 -12.06
CA GLN A 72 21.73 0.20 -12.90
C GLN A 72 20.32 0.03 -12.33
N LEU A 73 20.19 0.04 -11.00
CA LEU A 73 18.92 -0.18 -10.32
C LEU A 73 18.72 0.81 -9.18
N PHE A 74 17.57 1.47 -9.16
CA PHE A 74 17.08 2.21 -8.01
C PHE A 74 15.81 1.57 -7.45
N VAL A 75 15.79 1.20 -6.15
CA VAL A 75 14.58 0.70 -5.49
C VAL A 75 14.03 1.76 -4.54
N ALA A 76 12.86 2.30 -4.89
CA ALA A 76 12.19 3.31 -4.08
C ALA A 76 11.62 2.70 -2.79
N ALA A 77 11.84 3.37 -1.65
CA ALA A 77 11.29 2.96 -0.35
C ALA A 77 9.80 3.34 -0.16
N SER A 78 9.15 3.83 -1.21
CA SER A 78 7.73 4.16 -1.27
C SER A 78 7.07 3.39 -2.40
N SER A 79 5.75 3.18 -2.31
CA SER A 79 4.97 2.59 -3.41
C SER A 79 4.69 3.57 -4.56
N GLY A 80 4.56 4.88 -4.25
CA GLY A 80 4.40 5.94 -5.25
C GLY A 80 5.76 6.46 -5.74
N CYS A 81 5.90 6.68 -7.06
CA CYS A 81 7.14 7.13 -7.69
C CYS A 81 7.04 8.51 -8.37
N ASN A 82 5.90 9.22 -8.27
CA ASN A 82 5.65 10.51 -8.95
C ASN A 82 6.64 11.63 -8.57
N HIS A 83 7.33 11.49 -7.43
CA HIS A 83 8.33 12.45 -6.94
C HIS A 83 9.75 12.12 -7.40
N LEU A 84 9.95 11.03 -8.13
CA LEU A 84 11.23 10.58 -8.66
C LEU A 84 11.44 11.07 -10.10
N PRO A 85 12.67 11.30 -10.54
CA PRO A 85 12.99 11.72 -11.91
C PRO A 85 12.95 10.50 -12.87
N VAL A 86 11.77 9.91 -13.08
CA VAL A 86 11.60 8.66 -13.85
C VAL A 86 12.09 8.80 -15.29
N GLU A 87 11.81 9.95 -15.95
CA GLU A 87 12.28 10.20 -17.31
C GLU A 87 13.81 10.22 -17.39
N ALA A 88 14.47 10.93 -16.45
CA ALA A 88 15.92 10.96 -16.39
C ALA A 88 16.55 9.59 -16.04
N MET A 89 15.84 8.75 -15.29
CA MET A 89 16.25 7.36 -15.06
C MET A 89 16.18 6.55 -16.35
N ASN A 90 15.09 6.67 -17.12
CA ASN A 90 14.95 6.03 -18.41
C ASN A 90 16.06 6.42 -19.38
N ASP A 91 16.35 7.74 -19.47
CA ASP A 91 17.39 8.27 -20.36
C ASP A 91 18.80 7.76 -20.00
N GLN A 92 19.04 7.42 -18.72
CA GLN A 92 20.31 6.88 -18.25
C GLN A 92 20.34 5.36 -18.18
N GLY A 93 19.27 4.66 -18.60
CA GLY A 93 19.18 3.21 -18.54
C GLY A 93 19.05 2.64 -17.12
N VAL A 94 18.62 3.46 -16.15
CA VAL A 94 18.45 3.04 -14.75
C VAL A 94 17.08 2.41 -14.55
N LEU A 95 17.06 1.14 -14.15
CA LEU A 95 15.85 0.41 -13.75
C LEU A 95 15.29 0.98 -12.45
N LEU A 96 13.97 1.14 -12.38
CA LEU A 96 13.27 1.61 -11.20
C LEU A 96 12.28 0.55 -10.71
N ALA A 97 12.41 0.14 -9.47
CA ALA A 97 11.42 -0.64 -8.76
C ALA A 97 10.91 0.11 -7.52
N ASN A 98 9.77 -0.30 -6.98
CA ASN A 98 9.17 0.37 -5.82
C ASN A 98 8.77 -0.60 -4.69
N ALA A 99 8.32 -0.03 -3.58
CA ALA A 99 7.88 -0.77 -2.40
C ALA A 99 6.40 -1.21 -2.45
N ALA A 100 5.82 -1.39 -3.65
CA ALA A 100 4.41 -1.81 -3.76
C ALA A 100 4.17 -3.13 -3.02
N GLY A 101 3.08 -3.20 -2.26
CA GLY A 101 2.65 -4.39 -1.54
C GLY A 101 3.25 -4.57 -0.13
N ILE A 102 4.30 -3.82 0.28
CA ILE A 102 4.89 -4.01 1.62
C ILE A 102 3.93 -3.66 2.76
N HIS A 103 2.99 -2.77 2.51
CA HIS A 103 1.96 -2.35 3.46
C HIS A 103 0.68 -3.22 3.40
N ALA A 104 0.52 -4.02 2.34
CA ALA A 104 -0.71 -4.79 2.11
C ALA A 104 -1.12 -5.68 3.30
N PRO A 105 -0.22 -6.41 3.97
CA PRO A 105 -0.61 -7.22 5.12
C PRO A 105 -1.18 -6.41 6.29
N GLY A 106 -0.57 -5.25 6.62
CA GLY A 106 -1.04 -4.39 7.71
C GLY A 106 -2.40 -3.75 7.39
N ILE A 107 -2.54 -3.21 6.17
CA ILE A 107 -3.80 -2.61 5.72
C ILE A 107 -4.93 -3.65 5.67
N ALA A 108 -4.64 -4.87 5.22
CA ALA A 108 -5.61 -5.96 5.20
C ALA A 108 -6.04 -6.37 6.62
N GLU A 109 -5.12 -6.39 7.59
CA GLU A 109 -5.41 -6.63 9.01
C GLU A 109 -6.26 -5.49 9.61
N GLN A 110 -5.98 -4.25 9.24
CA GLN A 110 -6.77 -3.08 9.64
C GLN A 110 -8.21 -3.20 9.12
N ALA A 111 -8.39 -3.49 7.83
CA ALA A 111 -9.70 -3.67 7.22
C ALA A 111 -10.49 -4.81 7.88
N LEU A 112 -9.84 -5.95 8.12
CA LEU A 112 -10.45 -7.07 8.84
C LEU A 112 -10.83 -6.69 10.28
N GLY A 113 -9.98 -5.92 10.95
CA GLY A 113 -10.26 -5.39 12.28
C GLY A 113 -11.53 -4.53 12.32
N TYR A 114 -11.75 -3.69 11.30
CA TYR A 114 -12.98 -2.90 11.17
C TYR A 114 -14.20 -3.79 10.93
N VAL A 115 -14.12 -4.73 9.96
CA VAL A 115 -15.22 -5.68 9.69
C VAL A 115 -15.62 -6.43 10.96
N LEU A 116 -14.65 -7.00 11.68
CA LEU A 116 -14.91 -7.71 12.93
C LEU A 116 -15.42 -6.79 14.05
N THR A 117 -14.99 -5.53 14.09
CA THR A 117 -15.48 -4.54 15.06
C THR A 117 -16.96 -4.27 14.84
N PHE A 118 -17.40 -4.15 13.61
CA PHE A 118 -18.82 -3.98 13.29
C PHE A 118 -19.63 -5.27 13.51
N ALA A 119 -19.20 -6.38 12.94
CA ALA A 119 -19.89 -7.66 13.09
C ALA A 119 -20.11 -8.03 14.58
N ARG A 120 -19.11 -7.78 15.44
CA ARG A 120 -19.19 -8.08 16.87
C ARG A 120 -19.72 -6.93 17.72
N GLY A 121 -20.11 -5.80 17.13
CA GLY A 121 -20.58 -4.62 17.84
C GLY A 121 -19.54 -4.05 18.84
N LEU A 122 -18.24 -4.27 18.63
CA LEU A 122 -17.19 -3.88 19.58
C LEU A 122 -17.15 -2.38 19.80
N HIS A 123 -17.46 -1.58 18.79
CA HIS A 123 -17.59 -0.12 18.86
C HIS A 123 -18.62 0.29 19.92
N THR A 124 -19.80 -0.36 19.97
CA THR A 124 -20.81 -0.16 21.01
C THR A 124 -20.27 -0.55 22.40
N GLY A 125 -19.55 -1.68 22.48
CA GLY A 125 -18.92 -2.12 23.72
C GLY A 125 -17.91 -1.11 24.28
N TYR A 126 -17.06 -0.53 23.41
CA TYR A 126 -16.10 0.51 23.82
C TYR A 126 -16.78 1.80 24.28
N GLN A 127 -17.86 2.23 23.62
CA GLN A 127 -18.65 3.40 24.07
C GLN A 127 -19.28 3.16 25.43
N ARG A 128 -19.90 1.99 25.65
CA ARG A 128 -20.48 1.63 26.95
C ARG A 128 -19.43 1.58 28.04
N LYS A 129 -18.24 1.02 27.74
CA LYS A 129 -17.10 1.04 28.68
C LYS A 129 -16.72 2.47 29.05
N ALA A 130 -16.65 3.40 28.10
CA ALA A 130 -16.32 4.81 28.36
C ALA A 130 -17.35 5.48 29.29
N ASN A 131 -18.61 5.03 29.25
CA ASN A 131 -19.71 5.50 30.09
C ASN A 131 -19.89 4.67 31.38
N ASN A 132 -19.01 3.70 31.71
CA ASN A 132 -19.13 2.77 32.83
C ASN A 132 -20.43 1.93 32.80
N GLU A 133 -20.93 1.60 31.62
CA GLU A 133 -22.14 0.81 31.40
C GLU A 133 -21.82 -0.66 31.21
N TRP A 134 -22.24 -1.53 32.14
CA TRP A 134 -22.24 -2.98 32.00
C TRP A 134 -23.60 -3.48 31.51
N ARG A 135 -23.82 -3.43 30.18
CA ARG A 135 -25.07 -3.78 29.56
C ARG A 135 -24.84 -4.56 28.26
N HIS A 136 -25.61 -5.62 28.04
CA HIS A 136 -25.56 -6.40 26.80
C HIS A 136 -26.00 -5.56 25.60
N TYR A 137 -25.44 -5.86 24.43
CA TYR A 137 -25.83 -5.31 23.12
C TYR A 137 -25.93 -6.43 22.11
N GLU A 138 -26.62 -6.18 21.03
CA GLU A 138 -26.72 -7.11 19.90
C GLU A 138 -25.38 -7.15 19.15
N ALA A 139 -25.04 -8.34 18.66
CA ALA A 139 -23.86 -8.57 17.85
C ALA A 139 -24.17 -9.69 16.86
N ASP A 140 -23.70 -9.53 15.63
CA ASP A 140 -23.86 -10.49 14.56
C ASP A 140 -22.64 -11.42 14.45
N GLU A 141 -22.77 -12.47 13.66
CA GLU A 141 -21.66 -13.29 13.21
C GLU A 141 -21.27 -12.87 11.78
N LEU A 142 -19.97 -12.87 11.51
CA LEU A 142 -19.48 -12.56 10.14
C LEU A 142 -19.85 -13.69 9.15
N THR A 143 -19.98 -14.91 9.63
CA THR A 143 -20.36 -16.08 8.83
C THR A 143 -21.72 -15.86 8.11
N GLY A 144 -21.75 -16.09 6.80
CA GLY A 144 -22.93 -15.90 5.95
C GLY A 144 -23.11 -14.48 5.42
N SER A 145 -22.21 -13.54 5.79
CA SER A 145 -22.22 -12.19 5.21
C SER A 145 -21.56 -12.15 3.84
N THR A 146 -21.94 -11.17 3.02
CA THR A 146 -21.30 -10.86 1.75
C THR A 146 -20.32 -9.70 1.93
N VAL A 147 -19.06 -9.91 1.54
CA VAL A 147 -18.00 -8.90 1.57
C VAL A 147 -17.61 -8.52 0.15
N THR A 148 -17.89 -7.29 -0.24
CA THR A 148 -17.46 -6.75 -1.55
C THR A 148 -16.17 -5.97 -1.40
N VAL A 149 -15.18 -6.30 -2.24
CA VAL A 149 -13.85 -5.66 -2.25
C VAL A 149 -13.63 -4.91 -3.55
N VAL A 150 -13.63 -3.59 -3.49
CA VAL A 150 -13.33 -2.73 -4.64
C VAL A 150 -11.83 -2.55 -4.77
N GLY A 151 -11.27 -3.15 -5.80
CA GLY A 151 -9.83 -3.18 -6.07
C GLY A 151 -9.17 -4.48 -5.57
N LEU A 152 -8.89 -5.41 -6.49
CA LEU A 152 -8.16 -6.66 -6.23
C LEU A 152 -6.66 -6.51 -6.56
N GLY A 153 -6.06 -5.41 -6.07
CA GLY A 153 -4.61 -5.21 -6.05
C GLY A 153 -3.94 -5.94 -4.88
N ALA A 154 -2.74 -5.53 -4.50
CA ALA A 154 -2.00 -6.17 -3.39
C ALA A 154 -2.78 -6.18 -2.07
N ILE A 155 -3.46 -5.05 -1.73
CA ILE A 155 -4.23 -4.91 -0.48
C ILE A 155 -5.50 -5.78 -0.53
N GLY A 156 -6.33 -5.61 -1.56
CA GLY A 156 -7.59 -6.35 -1.67
C GLY A 156 -7.37 -7.86 -1.75
N THR A 157 -6.38 -8.31 -2.53
CA THR A 157 -6.00 -9.73 -2.59
C THR A 157 -5.57 -10.27 -1.22
N GLU A 158 -4.77 -9.49 -0.50
CA GLU A 158 -4.29 -9.88 0.83
C GLU A 158 -5.40 -9.87 1.88
N PHE A 159 -6.37 -8.96 1.74
CA PHE A 159 -7.56 -8.91 2.59
C PHE A 159 -8.47 -10.13 2.35
N VAL A 160 -8.77 -10.45 1.08
CA VAL A 160 -9.61 -11.62 0.74
C VAL A 160 -8.99 -12.92 1.27
N LYS A 161 -7.68 -13.09 1.16
CA LYS A 161 -6.98 -14.25 1.76
C LYS A 161 -7.20 -14.38 3.27
N ARG A 162 -7.33 -13.25 4.01
CA ARG A 162 -7.62 -13.29 5.45
C ARG A 162 -9.06 -13.68 5.76
N LEU A 163 -9.97 -13.57 4.80
CA LEU A 163 -11.35 -14.03 4.93
C LEU A 163 -11.50 -15.53 4.73
N GLU A 164 -10.47 -16.23 4.21
CA GLU A 164 -10.50 -17.68 4.05
C GLU A 164 -10.83 -18.36 5.37
N GLY A 165 -11.85 -19.21 5.34
CA GLY A 165 -12.33 -19.96 6.53
C GLY A 165 -13.26 -19.18 7.46
N MET A 166 -13.60 -17.91 7.15
CA MET A 166 -14.57 -17.12 7.95
C MET A 166 -16.03 -17.37 7.54
N GLY A 167 -16.28 -18.12 6.46
CA GLY A 167 -17.63 -18.48 6.02
C GLY A 167 -18.40 -17.31 5.43
N VAL A 168 -17.72 -16.41 4.73
CA VAL A 168 -18.30 -15.27 4.01
C VAL A 168 -18.33 -15.54 2.51
N ASP A 169 -19.29 -14.93 1.80
CA ASP A 169 -19.28 -14.83 0.35
C ASP A 169 -18.50 -13.58 -0.08
N THR A 170 -17.66 -13.69 -1.12
CA THR A 170 -16.79 -12.60 -1.53
C THR A 170 -17.02 -12.15 -2.97
N ILE A 171 -17.18 -10.83 -3.18
CA ILE A 171 -17.30 -10.21 -4.51
C ILE A 171 -16.13 -9.27 -4.71
N GLY A 172 -15.38 -9.44 -5.78
CA GLY A 172 -14.30 -8.52 -6.16
C GLY A 172 -14.72 -7.59 -7.30
N VAL A 173 -14.49 -6.30 -7.14
CA VAL A 173 -14.68 -5.32 -8.23
C VAL A 173 -13.31 -4.89 -8.74
N ARG A 174 -13.05 -5.07 -10.05
CA ARG A 174 -11.77 -4.68 -10.65
C ARG A 174 -11.93 -4.20 -12.10
N TYR A 175 -10.95 -3.41 -12.55
CA TYR A 175 -10.98 -2.78 -13.87
C TYR A 175 -10.96 -3.79 -15.02
N THR A 176 -10.28 -4.92 -14.84
CA THR A 176 -10.17 -6.01 -15.85
C THR A 176 -10.69 -7.30 -15.22
N PRO A 177 -12.01 -7.52 -15.20
CA PRO A 177 -12.62 -8.65 -14.50
C PRO A 177 -12.18 -10.03 -15.06
N GLU A 178 -11.81 -10.09 -16.36
CA GLU A 178 -11.33 -11.30 -17.01
C GLU A 178 -10.02 -11.85 -16.39
N THR A 179 -9.28 -11.03 -15.68
CA THR A 179 -8.07 -11.45 -14.96
C THR A 179 -8.42 -12.32 -13.76
N GLY A 180 -9.71 -12.35 -13.35
CA GLY A 180 -10.15 -13.08 -12.17
C GLY A 180 -9.62 -12.47 -10.85
N GLY A 181 -9.67 -13.24 -9.79
CA GLY A 181 -9.22 -12.82 -8.46
C GLY A 181 -9.41 -13.94 -7.43
N PRO A 182 -9.04 -13.68 -6.17
CA PRO A 182 -9.21 -14.65 -5.08
C PRO A 182 -10.63 -14.69 -4.50
N THR A 183 -11.57 -13.88 -5.03
CA THR A 183 -12.97 -13.81 -4.59
C THR A 183 -13.82 -14.87 -5.29
N ASP A 184 -14.98 -15.22 -4.69
CA ASP A 184 -15.91 -16.18 -5.28
C ASP A 184 -16.51 -15.67 -6.60
N GLU A 185 -16.73 -14.35 -6.69
CA GLU A 185 -17.22 -13.66 -7.89
C GLU A 185 -16.30 -12.45 -8.19
N VAL A 186 -16.06 -12.15 -9.48
CA VAL A 186 -15.35 -10.94 -9.91
C VAL A 186 -16.18 -10.21 -10.96
N VAL A 187 -16.41 -8.91 -10.74
CA VAL A 187 -17.18 -8.03 -11.62
C VAL A 187 -16.36 -6.83 -12.08
N GLY A 188 -16.80 -6.16 -13.14
CA GLY A 188 -16.20 -4.96 -13.69
C GLY A 188 -16.65 -3.67 -12.98
N PHE A 189 -16.10 -2.54 -13.43
CA PHE A 189 -16.47 -1.20 -12.96
C PHE A 189 -17.65 -0.58 -13.74
N ASP A 190 -18.34 -1.36 -14.58
CA ASP A 190 -19.57 -0.86 -15.19
C ASP A 190 -20.66 -0.67 -14.13
N GLU A 191 -21.46 0.38 -14.30
CA GLU A 191 -22.46 0.82 -13.32
C GLU A 191 -23.42 -0.32 -12.92
N GLY A 192 -23.92 -1.09 -13.88
CA GLY A 192 -24.83 -2.20 -13.60
C GLY A 192 -24.22 -3.28 -12.72
N SER A 193 -23.01 -3.73 -13.06
CA SER A 193 -22.28 -4.75 -12.29
C SER A 193 -21.93 -4.28 -10.88
N VAL A 194 -21.57 -3.00 -10.72
CA VAL A 194 -21.27 -2.42 -9.39
C VAL A 194 -22.54 -2.39 -8.54
N HIS A 195 -23.65 -1.87 -9.04
CA HIS A 195 -24.91 -1.82 -8.29
C HIS A 195 -25.45 -3.22 -7.94
N ASP A 196 -25.35 -4.19 -8.85
CA ASP A 196 -25.74 -5.57 -8.56
C ASP A 196 -24.90 -6.22 -7.44
N ALA A 197 -23.61 -5.89 -7.35
CA ALA A 197 -22.75 -6.30 -6.25
C ALA A 197 -23.12 -5.58 -4.94
N LEU A 198 -23.29 -4.25 -4.97
CA LEU A 198 -23.63 -3.46 -3.80
C LEU A 198 -24.95 -3.85 -3.16
N ALA A 199 -25.97 -4.21 -3.97
CA ALA A 199 -27.28 -4.64 -3.48
C ALA A 199 -27.24 -5.92 -2.61
N ARG A 200 -26.14 -6.69 -2.72
CA ARG A 200 -25.91 -7.95 -1.96
C ARG A 200 -24.89 -7.79 -0.83
N THR A 201 -24.32 -6.59 -0.67
CA THR A 201 -23.16 -6.34 0.18
C THR A 201 -23.54 -6.02 1.61
N ASP A 202 -22.94 -6.72 2.57
CA ASP A 202 -23.00 -6.39 4.00
C ASP A 202 -21.78 -5.55 4.42
N TYR A 203 -20.60 -5.82 3.85
CA TYR A 203 -19.37 -5.07 4.11
C TYR A 203 -18.70 -4.67 2.79
N LEU A 204 -18.65 -3.36 2.52
CA LEU A 204 -17.97 -2.80 1.37
C LEU A 204 -16.56 -2.34 1.75
N VAL A 205 -15.53 -2.96 1.20
CA VAL A 205 -14.12 -2.65 1.46
C VAL A 205 -13.48 -2.00 0.24
N LEU A 206 -12.97 -0.77 0.41
CA LEU A 206 -12.35 0.02 -0.65
C LEU A 206 -10.83 -0.07 -0.53
N SER A 207 -10.18 -0.66 -1.54
CA SER A 207 -8.74 -0.85 -1.64
C SER A 207 -8.18 -0.53 -3.04
N THR A 208 -8.90 0.27 -3.81
CA THR A 208 -8.53 0.75 -5.15
C THR A 208 -7.73 2.06 -5.08
N PRO A 209 -6.77 2.32 -5.99
CA PRO A 209 -6.10 3.62 -6.04
C PRO A 209 -7.08 4.74 -6.46
N LEU A 210 -6.77 5.97 -6.04
CA LEU A 210 -7.48 7.15 -6.51
C LEU A 210 -7.07 7.48 -7.96
N SER A 211 -8.04 7.62 -8.82
CA SER A 211 -7.92 8.03 -10.23
C SER A 211 -9.15 8.85 -10.62
N ASP A 212 -9.19 9.34 -11.84
CA ASP A 212 -10.38 10.01 -12.36
C ASP A 212 -11.62 9.10 -12.36
N THR A 213 -11.42 7.78 -12.56
CA THR A 213 -12.50 6.78 -12.56
C THR A 213 -12.98 6.41 -11.15
N THR A 214 -12.12 6.52 -10.14
CA THR A 214 -12.42 6.08 -8.76
C THR A 214 -12.66 7.22 -7.78
N ARG A 215 -12.53 8.47 -8.23
CA ARG A 215 -12.91 9.65 -7.45
C ARG A 215 -14.42 9.65 -7.24
N GLU A 216 -14.84 9.79 -5.98
CA GLU A 216 -16.26 9.77 -5.59
C GLU A 216 -17.03 8.54 -6.16
N LEU A 217 -16.32 7.43 -6.35
CA LEU A 217 -16.90 6.18 -6.84
C LEU A 217 -18.06 5.70 -5.96
N ILE A 218 -18.00 5.99 -4.68
CA ILE A 218 -19.08 5.70 -3.73
C ILE A 218 -19.73 7.03 -3.35
N GLY A 219 -20.74 7.38 -4.11
CA GLY A 219 -21.58 8.55 -3.93
C GLY A 219 -22.98 8.19 -3.44
N GLU A 220 -23.93 9.14 -3.58
CA GLU A 220 -25.32 8.98 -3.11
C GLU A 220 -26.01 7.76 -3.75
N ALA A 221 -25.80 7.51 -5.05
CA ALA A 221 -26.45 6.40 -5.76
C ALA A 221 -25.97 5.03 -5.25
N GLU A 222 -24.66 4.87 -5.06
CA GLU A 222 -24.04 3.64 -4.56
C GLU A 222 -24.42 3.39 -3.11
N LEU A 223 -24.41 4.44 -2.26
CA LEU A 223 -24.83 4.35 -0.86
C LEU A 223 -26.29 3.97 -0.71
N ASN A 224 -27.18 4.51 -1.56
CA ASN A 224 -28.60 4.14 -1.60
C ASN A 224 -28.87 2.73 -2.12
N THR A 225 -27.89 2.10 -2.79
CA THR A 225 -28.01 0.71 -3.26
C THR A 225 -27.65 -0.30 -2.18
N LEU A 226 -26.78 0.10 -1.23
CA LEU A 226 -26.42 -0.75 -0.09
C LEU A 226 -27.63 -1.03 0.82
N SER A 227 -27.56 -2.16 1.54
CA SER A 227 -28.53 -2.45 2.60
C SER A 227 -28.39 -1.45 3.76
N PRO A 228 -29.49 -1.10 4.46
CA PRO A 228 -29.42 -0.34 5.71
C PRO A 228 -28.56 -0.99 6.81
N SER A 229 -28.27 -2.28 6.72
CA SER A 229 -27.36 -2.99 7.61
C SER A 229 -25.90 -2.97 7.13
N ALA A 230 -25.61 -2.44 5.95
CA ALA A 230 -24.28 -2.47 5.36
C ALA A 230 -23.31 -1.47 6.02
N TYR A 231 -22.02 -1.82 5.98
CA TYR A 231 -20.92 -0.97 6.45
C TYR A 231 -19.94 -0.66 5.31
N VAL A 232 -19.47 0.58 5.25
CA VAL A 232 -18.44 1.03 4.30
C VAL A 232 -17.10 1.12 5.00
N ILE A 233 -16.07 0.46 4.48
CA ILE A 233 -14.70 0.45 5.02
C ILE A 233 -13.75 1.02 3.98
N ASN A 234 -13.16 2.20 4.23
CA ASN A 234 -12.20 2.83 3.34
C ASN A 234 -10.79 2.80 3.92
N VAL A 235 -9.92 1.97 3.33
CA VAL A 235 -8.49 1.84 3.66
C VAL A 235 -7.59 2.25 2.49
N SER A 236 -8.12 3.04 1.58
CA SER A 236 -7.46 3.42 0.33
C SER A 236 -7.14 4.91 0.24
N ARG A 237 -8.09 5.74 -0.24
CA ARG A 237 -7.99 7.22 -0.30
C ARG A 237 -9.35 7.83 0.04
N GLY A 238 -9.35 8.92 0.80
CA GLY A 238 -10.57 9.59 1.25
C GLY A 238 -11.51 9.94 0.09
N ALA A 239 -10.98 10.57 -0.94
CA ALA A 239 -11.72 11.04 -2.10
C ALA A 239 -12.33 9.95 -3.03
N ILE A 240 -12.24 8.67 -2.65
CA ILE A 240 -12.98 7.58 -3.32
C ILE A 240 -14.44 7.56 -2.87
N VAL A 241 -14.71 8.09 -1.68
CA VAL A 241 -16.05 8.24 -1.12
C VAL A 241 -16.42 9.73 -1.10
N ASP A 242 -17.60 10.07 -1.58
CA ASP A 242 -18.18 11.39 -1.34
C ASP A 242 -18.49 11.52 0.16
N THR A 243 -17.71 12.37 0.84
CA THR A 243 -17.78 12.53 2.30
C THR A 243 -19.15 13.06 2.75
N ASP A 244 -19.75 13.99 1.99
CA ASP A 244 -21.05 14.58 2.32
C ASP A 244 -22.18 13.57 2.09
N ALA A 245 -22.12 12.80 1.01
CA ALA A 245 -23.07 11.73 0.74
C ALA A 245 -23.00 10.62 1.82
N LEU A 246 -21.79 10.23 2.24
CA LEU A 246 -21.58 9.25 3.30
C LEU A 246 -22.15 9.74 4.64
N LEU A 247 -21.91 11.02 4.98
CA LEU A 247 -22.48 11.64 6.17
C LEU A 247 -24.01 11.62 6.15
N ALA A 248 -24.59 11.99 5.01
CA ALA A 248 -26.04 12.01 4.84
C ALA A 248 -26.66 10.60 4.94
N ALA A 249 -26.03 9.59 4.32
CA ALA A 249 -26.49 8.20 4.35
C ALA A 249 -26.47 7.62 5.79
N ILE A 250 -25.42 7.90 6.57
CA ILE A 250 -25.34 7.46 7.96
C ILE A 250 -26.38 8.18 8.83
N GLN A 251 -26.59 9.50 8.63
CA GLN A 251 -27.58 10.27 9.39
C GLN A 251 -29.03 9.87 9.10
N LYS A 252 -29.31 9.41 7.87
CA LYS A 252 -30.63 8.91 7.47
C LYS A 252 -30.85 7.43 7.80
N GLU A 253 -29.82 6.75 8.31
CA GLU A 253 -29.82 5.31 8.54
C GLU A 253 -29.97 4.48 7.22
N ASP A 254 -29.56 5.06 6.09
CA ASP A 254 -29.53 4.36 4.79
C ASP A 254 -28.43 3.28 4.77
N ILE A 255 -27.38 3.43 5.62
CA ILE A 255 -26.39 2.41 5.94
C ILE A 255 -26.10 2.37 7.44
N ALA A 256 -25.58 1.25 7.95
CA ALA A 256 -25.34 1.05 9.38
C ALA A 256 -24.18 1.87 9.93
N GLY A 257 -23.13 2.13 9.14
CA GLY A 257 -21.97 2.92 9.58
C GLY A 257 -20.78 2.82 8.63
N ALA A 258 -19.65 3.39 9.05
CA ALA A 258 -18.43 3.39 8.25
C ALA A 258 -17.15 3.30 9.09
N ALA A 259 -16.07 2.76 8.50
CA ALA A 259 -14.71 2.84 9.03
C ALA A 259 -13.80 3.52 7.99
N MET A 260 -13.11 4.58 8.44
CA MET A 260 -12.30 5.44 7.60
C MET A 260 -10.87 5.50 8.15
N ASP A 261 -9.93 4.82 7.50
CA ASP A 261 -8.49 5.03 7.77
C ASP A 261 -7.98 6.27 7.03
N VAL A 262 -8.71 6.70 6.02
CA VAL A 262 -8.43 7.85 5.14
C VAL A 262 -9.67 8.71 4.98
N THR A 263 -9.51 10.03 4.88
CA THR A 263 -10.61 11.00 4.76
C THR A 263 -10.32 12.03 3.66
N ASP A 264 -11.34 12.75 3.21
CA ASP A 264 -11.21 13.93 2.38
C ASP A 264 -12.07 15.07 2.96
N PRO A 265 -11.43 16.19 3.44
CA PRO A 265 -10.00 16.43 3.49
C PRO A 265 -9.26 15.56 4.54
N GLU A 266 -7.94 15.44 4.38
CA GLU A 266 -7.06 14.78 5.34
C GLU A 266 -5.99 15.77 5.84
N PRO A 267 -5.89 16.07 7.18
CA PRO A 267 -6.71 15.49 8.25
C PRO A 267 -8.16 15.94 8.23
N LEU A 268 -9.06 15.10 8.77
CA LEU A 268 -10.46 15.44 8.94
C LEU A 268 -10.61 16.64 9.90
N PRO A 269 -11.39 17.69 9.55
CA PRO A 269 -11.59 18.86 10.41
C PRO A 269 -12.07 18.50 11.82
N PRO A 270 -11.59 19.19 12.89
CA PRO A 270 -11.92 18.85 14.26
C PRO A 270 -13.40 18.98 14.62
N ASP A 271 -14.15 19.77 13.85
CA ASP A 271 -15.59 20.01 14.02
C ASP A 271 -16.46 19.13 13.12
N HIS A 272 -15.85 18.20 12.35
CA HIS A 272 -16.60 17.33 11.46
C HIS A 272 -17.51 16.36 12.27
N PRO A 273 -18.78 16.17 11.85
CA PRO A 273 -19.75 15.35 12.58
C PRO A 273 -19.31 13.90 12.83
N PHE A 274 -18.52 13.30 11.95
CA PHE A 274 -18.01 11.93 12.09
C PHE A 274 -17.33 11.66 13.45
N TRP A 275 -16.66 12.65 14.05
CA TRP A 275 -16.04 12.50 15.36
C TRP A 275 -17.00 12.17 16.49
N GLN A 276 -18.29 12.55 16.32
CA GLN A 276 -19.33 12.34 17.35
C GLN A 276 -20.24 11.14 17.04
N MET A 277 -20.10 10.53 15.85
CA MET A 277 -20.92 9.40 15.43
C MET A 277 -20.36 8.09 15.98
N GLY A 278 -21.19 7.38 16.78
CA GLY A 278 -20.78 6.15 17.44
C GLY A 278 -20.61 4.94 16.50
N ASN A 279 -21.20 5.02 15.32
CA ASN A 279 -21.12 4.02 14.25
C ASN A 279 -20.14 4.41 13.13
N VAL A 280 -19.29 5.41 13.38
CA VAL A 280 -18.16 5.77 12.51
C VAL A 280 -16.84 5.54 13.24
N LEU A 281 -15.95 4.76 12.65
CA LEU A 281 -14.60 4.52 13.14
C LEU A 281 -13.62 5.33 12.30
N ILE A 282 -12.69 6.04 12.95
CA ILE A 282 -11.67 6.84 12.26
C ILE A 282 -10.30 6.47 12.82
N THR A 283 -9.35 6.20 11.94
CA THR A 283 -7.93 6.11 12.28
C THR A 283 -7.13 7.04 11.36
N PRO A 284 -6.01 7.61 11.85
CA PRO A 284 -5.29 8.66 11.14
C PRO A 284 -4.30 8.09 10.11
N HIS A 285 -4.80 7.43 9.06
CA HIS A 285 -4.03 6.85 7.96
C HIS A 285 -2.93 5.88 8.46
N MET A 286 -3.31 4.97 9.34
CA MET A 286 -2.39 4.09 10.08
C MET A 286 -2.30 2.68 9.52
N GLY A 287 -3.19 2.30 8.58
CA GLY A 287 -3.25 0.92 8.05
C GLY A 287 -1.95 0.41 7.46
N GLY A 288 -1.13 1.30 6.90
CA GLY A 288 0.19 0.98 6.35
C GLY A 288 1.30 0.82 7.38
N HIS A 289 1.10 1.26 8.63
CA HIS A 289 2.14 1.18 9.66
C HIS A 289 2.50 -0.27 10.01
N THR A 290 3.79 -0.59 9.95
CA THR A 290 4.29 -1.94 10.23
C THR A 290 5.74 -1.91 10.72
N PRO A 291 6.09 -2.70 11.75
CA PRO A 291 7.48 -2.87 12.15
C PRO A 291 8.32 -3.65 11.12
N ARG A 292 7.66 -4.29 10.13
CA ARG A 292 8.31 -5.09 9.09
C ARG A 292 8.57 -4.32 7.79
N HIS A 293 8.53 -2.99 7.82
CA HIS A 293 8.73 -2.16 6.62
C HIS A 293 10.06 -2.47 5.95
N TRP A 294 11.15 -2.42 6.73
CA TRP A 294 12.50 -2.63 6.21
C TRP A 294 12.76 -4.07 5.80
N ASP A 295 12.24 -5.05 6.53
CA ASP A 295 12.37 -6.47 6.18
C ASP A 295 11.75 -6.75 4.80
N ARG A 296 10.54 -6.24 4.58
CA ARG A 296 9.83 -6.43 3.31
C ARG A 296 10.47 -5.67 2.15
N LEU A 297 10.98 -4.46 2.40
CA LEU A 297 11.72 -3.71 1.38
C LEU A 297 13.06 -4.38 1.06
N ALA A 298 13.80 -4.85 2.05
CA ALA A 298 15.04 -5.59 1.87
C ALA A 298 14.83 -6.85 1.02
N ASP A 299 13.71 -7.57 1.21
CA ASP A 299 13.35 -8.73 0.40
C ASP A 299 13.09 -8.36 -1.08
N ILE A 300 12.45 -7.19 -1.35
CA ILE A 300 12.29 -6.69 -2.72
C ILE A 300 13.65 -6.35 -3.34
N VAL A 301 14.52 -5.63 -2.60
CA VAL A 301 15.87 -5.28 -3.08
C VAL A 301 16.67 -6.54 -3.35
N ALA A 302 16.69 -7.49 -2.41
CA ALA A 302 17.44 -8.73 -2.57
C ALA A 302 16.96 -9.56 -3.77
N THR A 303 15.64 -9.63 -3.98
CA THR A 303 15.08 -10.30 -5.15
C THR A 303 15.56 -9.66 -6.45
N ASN A 304 15.54 -8.31 -6.51
CA ASN A 304 15.90 -7.57 -7.71
C ASN A 304 17.41 -7.56 -7.96
N VAL A 305 18.22 -7.49 -6.91
CA VAL A 305 19.69 -7.64 -7.02
C VAL A 305 20.06 -8.98 -7.66
N ARG A 306 19.51 -10.09 -7.13
CA ARG A 306 19.76 -11.43 -7.70
C ARG A 306 19.29 -11.57 -9.15
N ARG A 307 18.19 -10.93 -9.53
CA ARG A 307 17.70 -10.90 -10.92
C ARG A 307 18.62 -10.07 -11.82
N LEU A 308 19.07 -8.92 -11.33
CA LEU A 308 20.04 -8.09 -12.04
C LEU A 308 21.35 -8.86 -12.30
N GLU A 309 21.89 -9.56 -11.31
CA GLU A 309 23.08 -10.42 -11.43
C GLU A 309 22.90 -11.57 -12.41
N ALA A 310 21.67 -12.12 -12.47
CA ALA A 310 21.33 -13.17 -13.42
C ALA A 310 21.03 -12.66 -14.83
N GLY A 311 21.09 -11.34 -15.08
CA GLY A 311 20.73 -10.72 -16.35
C GLY A 311 19.22 -10.74 -16.66
N GLN A 312 18.37 -10.94 -15.64
CA GLN A 312 16.90 -11.01 -15.75
C GLN A 312 16.26 -9.63 -15.50
N THR A 313 16.65 -8.65 -16.28
CA THR A 313 16.24 -7.24 -16.08
C THR A 313 14.77 -6.98 -16.41
N ASP A 314 14.15 -7.82 -17.25
CA ASP A 314 12.74 -7.69 -17.66
C ASP A 314 11.76 -8.28 -16.61
N GLU A 315 12.28 -8.95 -15.59
CA GLU A 315 11.49 -9.66 -14.58
C GLU A 315 11.58 -9.04 -13.18
N LEU A 316 12.04 -7.79 -13.04
CA LEU A 316 12.20 -7.19 -11.72
C LEU A 316 10.87 -7.12 -10.97
N ARG A 317 10.93 -7.45 -9.67
CA ARG A 317 9.77 -7.32 -8.79
C ARG A 317 9.42 -5.86 -8.59
N ASN A 318 8.16 -5.49 -8.86
CA ASN A 318 7.64 -4.13 -8.75
C ASN A 318 8.36 -3.12 -9.66
N GLN A 319 8.79 -3.52 -10.84
CA GLN A 319 9.35 -2.62 -11.84
C GLN A 319 8.32 -1.55 -12.21
N VAL A 320 8.79 -0.30 -12.31
CA VAL A 320 7.95 0.88 -12.57
C VAL A 320 8.21 1.47 -13.95
N ASN A 321 9.43 1.37 -14.43
CA ASN A 321 9.87 1.94 -15.70
C ASN A 321 10.39 0.87 -16.67
N ASP A 322 10.48 1.26 -17.93
CA ASP A 322 11.04 0.45 -19.01
C ASP A 322 12.10 1.31 -19.71
N PRO A 323 13.33 1.35 -19.17
CA PRO A 323 14.39 2.20 -19.71
C PRO A 323 14.84 1.70 -21.07
N ILE A 324 15.25 2.64 -21.93
CA ILE A 324 15.85 2.33 -23.21
C ILE A 324 17.17 1.58 -22.97
N GLU A 325 17.33 0.39 -23.57
CA GLU A 325 18.60 -0.35 -23.50
C GLU A 325 19.76 0.52 -24.01
N THR A 326 20.64 0.90 -23.09
CA THR A 326 21.90 1.54 -23.47
C THR A 326 22.95 0.44 -23.65
N GLU A 327 23.65 0.42 -24.78
CA GLU A 327 24.66 -0.58 -25.19
C GLU A 327 25.85 -0.73 -24.21
N THR A 328 25.84 -0.10 -23.01
CA THR A 328 26.99 0.02 -22.12
C THR A 328 26.86 -0.64 -20.74
N ALA A 329 25.81 -1.39 -20.47
CA ALA A 329 25.67 -2.03 -19.17
C ALA A 329 26.61 -3.26 -19.06
N THR A 330 27.72 -3.10 -18.36
CA THR A 330 28.52 -4.23 -17.91
C THR A 330 27.69 -5.04 -16.90
N PRO A 331 27.59 -6.38 -17.05
CA PRO A 331 26.84 -7.19 -16.09
C PRO A 331 27.33 -6.94 -14.66
N PHE A 332 26.41 -6.72 -13.74
CA PHE A 332 26.72 -6.61 -12.32
C PHE A 332 27.23 -7.97 -11.83
N SER A 333 28.40 -7.98 -11.22
CA SER A 333 28.98 -9.16 -10.57
C SER A 333 29.53 -8.75 -9.20
N PRO A 334 29.09 -9.35 -8.08
CA PRO A 334 29.59 -8.99 -6.76
C PRO A 334 31.08 -9.29 -6.65
N GLY A 335 31.85 -8.32 -6.16
CA GLY A 335 33.20 -8.42 -5.60
C GLY A 335 34.11 -9.49 -6.17
N ALA A 336 34.62 -9.34 -7.40
CA ALA A 336 35.86 -9.95 -7.77
C ALA A 336 37.00 -9.08 -7.22
N ASP A 337 37.38 -9.31 -5.96
CA ASP A 337 38.68 -8.86 -5.49
C ASP A 337 39.76 -9.60 -6.31
N ASP A 338 40.55 -8.83 -7.04
CA ASP A 338 41.74 -9.30 -7.71
C ASP A 338 42.66 -10.01 -6.71
N ALA A 339 42.93 -11.27 -6.99
CA ALA A 339 43.91 -12.08 -6.30
C ALA A 339 45.37 -11.66 -6.56
#